data_a0ecddf1182f777e4a057fa07ad78f57
#
_entry.id   a0ecddf1182f777e4a057fa07ad78f57
#
_cell.length_a   1.000
_cell.length_b   1.000
_cell.length_c   1.000
_cell.angle_alpha   90.00
_cell.angle_beta   90.00
_cell.angle_gamma   90.00
#
_symmetry.space_group_name_H-M   'P 1'
#
loop_
_entity.id
_entity.type
_entity.pdbx_description
1 polymer ?
#
loop_
_entity_poly.entity_id
_entity_poly.type
_entity_poly.pdbx_seq_one_letter_code
_entity_poly.pdbx_strand_id
1 'polypeptide(L)'
;MNNKTIDLFSGAGGLTTGFHLAGFETLCAIDSNKKALATYQHNYPNTKVIHQDIREVNPSELRHNLGLEREQLKAIIGGPPCQGFSRNIPAEYRYIDDPQNQLYKSFLNFVKEFKPLYVIMENVPEILTAYQGLFKYQITNQLES
;
A
#
# COMPACT_ATOMS: atom_id res chain seq x y z
N MET A 1 -14.08 16.45 -9.95
CA MET A 1 -12.81 15.71 -10.10
C MET A 1 -12.93 14.40 -9.35
N ASN A 2 -12.41 13.32 -9.90
CA ASN A 2 -12.49 12.01 -9.25
C ASN A 2 -11.38 11.92 -8.17
N ASN A 3 -11.73 12.12 -6.89
CA ASN A 3 -10.79 12.05 -5.76
C ASN A 3 -10.79 10.66 -5.09
N LYS A 4 -10.88 9.59 -5.90
CA LYS A 4 -10.95 8.21 -5.41
C LYS A 4 -9.56 7.64 -5.12
N THR A 5 -9.43 6.94 -4.00
CA THR A 5 -8.21 6.26 -3.57
C THR A 5 -8.47 4.80 -3.22
N ILE A 6 -7.41 4.01 -3.15
CA ILE A 6 -7.37 2.73 -2.43
C ILE A 6 -6.23 2.76 -1.42
N ASP A 7 -6.44 2.14 -0.25
CA ASP A 7 -5.48 2.09 0.85
C ASP A 7 -4.97 0.66 1.04
N LEU A 8 -3.69 0.46 0.75
CA LEU A 8 -3.01 -0.83 0.86
C LEU A 8 -2.17 -0.86 2.15
N PHE A 9 -2.26 -1.95 2.90
CA PHE A 9 -1.68 -2.04 4.24
C PHE A 9 -2.30 -0.99 5.18
N SER A 10 -3.62 -0.87 5.11
CA SER A 10 -4.37 0.26 5.66
C SER A 10 -4.34 0.35 7.19
N GLY A 11 -4.07 -0.76 7.88
CA GLY A 11 -4.15 -0.80 9.33
C GLY A 11 -5.51 -0.31 9.83
N ALA A 12 -5.51 0.59 10.82
CA ALA A 12 -6.72 1.22 11.35
C ALA A 12 -7.20 2.45 10.57
N GLY A 13 -6.53 2.82 9.45
CA GLY A 13 -6.94 3.90 8.56
C GLY A 13 -6.26 5.25 8.81
N GLY A 14 -5.01 5.26 9.31
CA GLY A 14 -4.29 6.51 9.56
C GLY A 14 -4.09 7.37 8.31
N LEU A 15 -3.59 6.78 7.22
CA LEU A 15 -3.45 7.48 5.92
C LEU A 15 -4.82 7.87 5.35
N THR A 16 -5.79 6.95 5.37
CA THR A 16 -7.17 7.24 4.93
C THR A 16 -7.74 8.45 5.64
N THR A 17 -7.50 8.61 6.96
CA THR A 17 -8.00 9.78 7.71
C THR A 17 -7.46 11.08 7.12
N GLY A 18 -6.15 11.16 6.85
CA GLY A 18 -5.56 12.35 6.24
C GLY A 18 -6.12 12.65 4.85
N PHE A 19 -6.30 11.62 4.03
CA PHE A 19 -6.86 11.75 2.69
C PHE A 19 -8.35 12.14 2.73
N HIS A 20 -9.12 11.55 3.65
CA HIS A 20 -10.53 11.91 3.84
C HIS A 20 -10.69 13.39 4.24
N LEU A 21 -9.88 13.90 5.17
CA LEU A 21 -9.87 15.31 5.55
C LEU A 21 -9.48 16.24 4.38
N ALA A 22 -8.70 15.73 3.42
CA ALA A 22 -8.34 16.44 2.19
C ALA A 22 -9.39 16.29 1.07
N GLY A 23 -10.55 15.69 1.34
CA GLY A 23 -11.66 15.55 0.38
C GLY A 23 -11.53 14.37 -0.56
N PHE A 24 -10.74 13.34 -0.20
CA PHE A 24 -10.66 12.10 -0.96
C PHE A 24 -11.65 11.05 -0.43
N GLU A 25 -12.09 10.17 -1.31
CA GLU A 25 -12.92 9.01 -1.02
C GLU A 25 -12.08 7.73 -1.17
N THR A 26 -11.94 6.94 -0.11
CA THR A 26 -11.29 5.64 -0.18
C THR A 26 -12.30 4.56 -0.53
N LEU A 27 -12.16 3.98 -1.72
CA LEU A 27 -13.08 2.95 -2.24
C LEU A 27 -12.85 1.59 -1.58
N CYS A 28 -11.58 1.27 -1.32
CA CYS A 28 -11.19 -0.02 -0.80
C CYS A 28 -9.98 0.11 0.12
N ALA A 29 -9.98 -0.66 1.21
CA ALA A 29 -8.87 -0.80 2.14
C ALA A 29 -8.51 -2.28 2.30
N ILE A 30 -7.22 -2.61 2.26
CA ILE A 30 -6.70 -3.97 2.35
C ILE A 30 -5.70 -4.07 3.50
N ASP A 31 -5.90 -5.03 4.38
CA ASP A 31 -4.94 -5.37 5.43
C ASP A 31 -5.11 -6.82 5.87
N SER A 32 -4.06 -7.44 6.38
CA SER A 32 -4.09 -8.78 6.96
C SER A 32 -4.48 -8.79 8.44
N ASN A 33 -4.49 -7.63 9.11
CA ASN A 33 -4.79 -7.50 10.53
C ASN A 33 -6.29 -7.26 10.77
N LYS A 34 -7.01 -8.31 11.14
CA LYS A 34 -8.45 -8.28 11.42
C LYS A 34 -8.86 -7.23 12.46
N LYS A 35 -8.06 -7.06 13.52
CA LYS A 35 -8.37 -6.10 14.61
C LYS A 35 -8.24 -4.65 14.11
N ALA A 36 -7.20 -4.36 13.36
CA ALA A 36 -7.00 -3.04 12.76
C ALA A 36 -8.15 -2.71 11.78
N LEU A 37 -8.52 -3.66 10.93
CA LEU A 37 -9.63 -3.50 9.98
C LEU A 37 -10.99 -3.32 10.67
N ALA A 38 -11.22 -3.89 11.85
CA ALA A 38 -12.45 -3.65 12.61
C ALA A 38 -12.54 -2.17 13.03
N THR A 39 -11.43 -1.56 13.45
CA THR A 39 -11.36 -0.11 13.73
C THR A 39 -11.55 0.70 12.45
N TYR A 40 -10.90 0.30 11.36
CA TYR A 40 -11.06 0.93 10.05
C TYR A 40 -12.53 0.96 9.61
N GLN A 41 -13.21 -0.20 9.62
CA GLN A 41 -14.59 -0.32 9.18
C GLN A 41 -15.57 0.47 10.07
N HIS A 42 -15.27 0.59 11.36
CA HIS A 42 -16.06 1.43 12.27
C HIS A 42 -15.98 2.91 11.88
N ASN A 43 -14.78 3.40 11.53
CA ASN A 43 -14.57 4.80 11.17
C ASN A 43 -15.01 5.12 9.73
N TYR A 44 -14.90 4.14 8.82
CA TYR A 44 -15.20 4.29 7.39
C TYR A 44 -16.18 3.21 6.91
N PRO A 45 -17.46 3.25 7.34
CA PRO A 45 -18.44 2.20 7.08
C PRO A 45 -18.77 2.02 5.59
N ASN A 46 -18.54 3.03 4.77
CA ASN A 46 -18.80 2.99 3.32
C ASN A 46 -17.60 2.48 2.50
N THR A 47 -16.42 2.34 3.09
CA THR A 47 -15.25 1.80 2.41
C THR A 47 -15.32 0.28 2.36
N LYS A 48 -15.08 -0.31 1.20
CA LYS A 48 -14.94 -1.77 1.07
C LYS A 48 -13.67 -2.24 1.77
N VAL A 49 -13.82 -3.02 2.83
CA VAL A 49 -12.68 -3.58 3.56
C VAL A 49 -12.41 -5.01 3.12
N ILE A 50 -11.15 -5.33 2.83
CA ILE A 50 -10.68 -6.66 2.43
C ILE A 50 -9.68 -7.15 3.48
N HIS A 51 -10.07 -8.18 4.24
CA HIS A 51 -9.22 -8.85 5.20
C HIS A 51 -8.49 -10.01 4.52
N GLN A 52 -7.35 -9.71 3.91
CA GLN A 52 -6.50 -10.70 3.23
C GLN A 52 -5.03 -10.26 3.26
N ASP A 53 -4.13 -11.22 3.08
CA ASP A 53 -2.76 -10.90 2.70
C ASP A 53 -2.77 -10.30 1.29
N ILE A 54 -2.08 -9.18 1.11
CA ILE A 54 -2.04 -8.46 -0.17
C ILE A 54 -1.54 -9.34 -1.33
N ARG A 55 -0.71 -10.35 -1.04
CA ARG A 55 -0.17 -11.29 -2.02
C ARG A 55 -1.24 -12.21 -2.61
N GLU A 56 -2.35 -12.39 -1.91
CA GLU A 56 -3.49 -13.23 -2.31
C GLU A 56 -4.58 -12.43 -3.07
N VAL A 57 -4.48 -11.11 -3.07
CA VAL A 57 -5.43 -10.24 -3.77
C VAL A 57 -4.98 -10.00 -5.19
N ASN A 58 -5.81 -10.38 -6.17
CA ASN A 58 -5.55 -10.10 -7.57
C ASN A 58 -5.91 -8.64 -7.91
N PRO A 59 -4.92 -7.80 -8.30
CA PRO A 59 -5.18 -6.38 -8.56
C PRO A 59 -6.15 -6.14 -9.73
N SER A 60 -6.09 -6.97 -10.79
CA SER A 60 -6.96 -6.82 -11.96
C SER A 60 -8.41 -7.16 -11.63
N GLU A 61 -8.62 -8.26 -10.90
CA GLU A 61 -9.94 -8.63 -10.42
C GLU A 61 -10.53 -7.55 -9.50
N LEU A 62 -9.72 -7.04 -8.56
CA LEU A 62 -10.16 -5.96 -7.68
C LEU A 62 -10.56 -4.71 -8.47
N ARG A 63 -9.76 -4.31 -9.47
CA ARG A 63 -10.07 -3.15 -10.30
C ARG A 63 -11.41 -3.31 -11.01
N HIS A 64 -11.67 -4.46 -11.63
CA HIS A 64 -12.95 -4.77 -12.26
C HIS A 64 -14.12 -4.76 -11.26
N ASN A 65 -13.93 -5.36 -10.07
CA ASN A 65 -14.95 -5.40 -9.02
C ASN A 65 -15.28 -4.02 -8.42
N LEU A 66 -14.36 -3.06 -8.54
CA LEU A 66 -14.57 -1.65 -8.18
C LEU A 66 -15.19 -0.83 -9.34
N GLY A 67 -15.40 -1.44 -10.51
CA GLY A 67 -15.92 -0.76 -11.69
C GLY A 67 -14.98 0.32 -12.23
N LEU A 68 -13.67 0.11 -12.11
CA LEU A 68 -12.66 1.08 -12.53
C LEU A 68 -11.94 0.62 -13.80
N GLU A 69 -11.75 1.56 -14.71
CA GLU A 69 -10.75 1.43 -15.77
C GLU A 69 -9.37 1.88 -15.26
N ARG A 70 -8.31 1.55 -16.02
CA ARG A 70 -6.98 2.07 -15.74
C ARG A 70 -6.97 3.61 -15.77
N GLU A 71 -6.13 4.22 -14.98
CA GLU A 71 -5.98 5.69 -14.90
C GLU A 71 -7.18 6.45 -14.31
N GLN A 72 -8.21 5.73 -13.86
CA GLN A 72 -9.37 6.36 -13.20
C GLN A 72 -9.19 6.59 -11.70
N LEU A 73 -8.19 5.98 -11.09
CA LEU A 73 -7.90 6.16 -9.67
C LEU A 73 -7.00 7.38 -9.46
N LYS A 74 -7.38 8.24 -8.49
CA LYS A 74 -6.58 9.44 -8.19
C LYS A 74 -5.28 9.08 -7.50
N ALA A 75 -5.34 8.22 -6.48
CA ALA A 75 -4.15 7.79 -5.76
C ALA A 75 -4.24 6.35 -5.24
N ILE A 76 -3.09 5.69 -5.16
CA ILE A 76 -2.86 4.54 -4.29
C ILE A 76 -2.02 5.01 -3.13
N ILE A 77 -2.51 4.73 -1.91
CA ILE A 77 -1.82 5.06 -0.67
C ILE A 77 -1.53 3.78 0.12
N GLY A 78 -0.50 3.81 0.96
CA GLY A 78 -0.23 2.68 1.86
C GLY A 78 1.17 2.65 2.41
N GLY A 79 1.35 1.85 3.47
CA GLY A 79 2.62 1.64 4.15
C GLY A 79 3.02 0.16 4.15
N PRO A 80 3.63 -0.37 3.08
CA PRO A 80 4.08 -1.75 3.08
C PRO A 80 5.12 -1.97 4.19
N PRO A 81 4.98 -3.02 5.03
CA PRO A 81 5.91 -3.27 6.11
C PRO A 81 7.32 -3.56 5.57
N CYS A 82 8.30 -3.04 6.30
CA CYS A 82 9.72 -3.24 5.99
C CYS A 82 10.50 -3.58 7.27
N GLN A 83 10.06 -4.60 7.98
CA GLN A 83 10.62 -4.94 9.30
C GLN A 83 12.12 -5.23 9.25
N GLY A 84 12.64 -5.83 8.19
CA GLY A 84 14.06 -6.10 7.99
C GLY A 84 14.95 -4.85 7.84
N PHE A 85 14.38 -3.66 7.68
CA PHE A 85 15.15 -2.42 7.56
C PHE A 85 15.20 -1.61 8.84
N SER A 86 14.35 -1.92 9.83
CA SER A 86 14.32 -1.19 11.10
C SER A 86 15.67 -1.28 11.83
N ARG A 87 16.18 -0.16 12.32
CA ARG A 87 17.40 -0.10 13.16
C ARG A 87 17.29 -0.92 14.44
N ASN A 88 16.08 -1.23 14.86
CA ASN A 88 15.82 -2.05 16.04
C ASN A 88 16.09 -3.55 15.83
N ILE A 89 16.32 -3.98 14.58
CA ILE A 89 16.72 -5.35 14.25
C ILE A 89 18.24 -5.38 14.03
N PRO A 90 19.00 -6.21 14.77
CA PRO A 90 20.42 -6.40 14.54
C PRO A 90 20.72 -6.73 13.07
N ALA A 91 21.84 -6.22 12.55
CA ALA A 91 22.18 -6.33 11.15
C ALA A 91 22.26 -7.79 10.65
N GLU A 92 22.65 -8.71 11.53
CA GLU A 92 22.72 -10.15 11.28
C GLU A 92 21.36 -10.82 11.04
N TYR A 93 20.25 -10.20 11.48
CA TYR A 93 18.86 -10.69 11.29
C TYR A 93 18.13 -9.96 10.17
N ARG A 94 18.81 -9.12 9.39
CA ARG A 94 18.24 -8.40 8.25
C ARG A 94 18.47 -9.17 6.97
N TYR A 95 17.49 -9.99 6.57
CA TYR A 95 17.59 -10.77 5.34
C TYR A 95 16.93 -10.05 4.18
N ILE A 96 17.66 -9.89 3.07
CA ILE A 96 17.16 -9.24 1.85
C ILE A 96 15.95 -10.01 1.26
N ASP A 97 15.95 -11.33 1.42
CA ASP A 97 14.92 -12.21 0.89
C ASP A 97 13.77 -12.49 1.87
N ASP A 98 13.69 -11.75 3.00
CA ASP A 98 12.57 -11.86 3.90
C ASP A 98 11.26 -11.58 3.13
N PRO A 99 10.27 -12.48 3.16
CA PRO A 99 8.99 -12.29 2.47
C PRO A 99 8.28 -10.97 2.82
N GLN A 100 8.46 -10.47 4.03
CA GLN A 100 7.90 -9.18 4.45
C GLN A 100 8.62 -8.00 3.80
N ASN A 101 9.93 -8.11 3.57
CA ASN A 101 10.70 -7.09 2.87
C ASN A 101 10.37 -7.02 1.37
N GLN A 102 9.62 -7.99 0.84
CA GLN A 102 9.17 -8.05 -0.55
C GLN A 102 7.73 -7.53 -0.74
N LEU A 103 7.02 -7.15 0.35
CA LEU A 103 5.62 -6.71 0.27
C LEU A 103 5.44 -5.40 -0.51
N TYR A 104 6.49 -4.54 -0.60
CA TYR A 104 6.47 -3.39 -1.49
C TYR A 104 6.25 -3.79 -2.97
N LYS A 105 6.71 -4.97 -3.39
CA LYS A 105 6.45 -5.47 -4.76
C LYS A 105 4.98 -5.73 -5.00
N SER A 106 4.27 -6.25 -4.00
CA SER A 106 2.81 -6.40 -4.07
C SER A 106 2.14 -5.04 -4.21
N PHE A 107 2.57 -4.02 -3.44
CA PHE A 107 2.11 -2.66 -3.61
C PHE A 107 2.31 -2.15 -5.06
N LEU A 108 3.50 -2.33 -5.61
CA LEU A 108 3.83 -1.90 -6.99
C LEU A 108 3.02 -2.65 -8.05
N ASN A 109 2.61 -3.91 -7.81
CA ASN A 109 1.72 -4.63 -8.72
C ASN A 109 0.34 -3.96 -8.82
N PHE A 110 -0.18 -3.43 -7.71
CA PHE A 110 -1.41 -2.63 -7.74
C PHE A 110 -1.20 -1.32 -8.51
N VAL A 111 -0.10 -0.63 -8.29
CA VAL A 111 0.24 0.60 -9.04
C VAL A 111 0.27 0.32 -10.54
N LYS A 112 0.95 -0.74 -10.96
CA LYS A 112 1.05 -1.15 -12.37
C LYS A 112 -0.31 -1.47 -12.98
N GLU A 113 -1.21 -2.13 -12.23
CA GLU A 113 -2.53 -2.48 -12.74
C GLU A 113 -3.47 -1.29 -12.80
N PHE A 114 -3.54 -0.48 -11.75
CA PHE A 114 -4.49 0.64 -11.68
C PHE A 114 -4.01 1.89 -12.42
N LYS A 115 -2.70 2.09 -12.57
CA LYS A 115 -2.08 3.30 -13.13
C LYS A 115 -2.66 4.58 -12.52
N PRO A 116 -2.56 4.77 -11.19
CA PRO A 116 -3.12 5.93 -10.53
C PRO A 116 -2.34 7.20 -10.92
N LEU A 117 -2.98 8.37 -10.76
CA LEU A 117 -2.28 9.65 -11.01
C LEU A 117 -1.19 9.92 -9.97
N TYR A 118 -1.39 9.47 -8.73
CA TYR A 118 -0.43 9.64 -7.63
C TYR A 118 -0.22 8.32 -6.88
N VAL A 119 0.99 8.14 -6.39
CA VAL A 119 1.37 7.03 -5.52
C VAL A 119 1.99 7.60 -4.25
N ILE A 120 1.42 7.25 -3.11
CA ILE A 120 1.93 7.64 -1.80
C ILE A 120 2.29 6.40 -1.01
N MET A 121 3.59 6.12 -0.88
CA MET A 121 4.11 5.00 -0.12
C MET A 121 4.80 5.54 1.14
N GLU A 122 4.19 5.29 2.30
CA GLU A 122 4.80 5.57 3.60
C GLU A 122 5.77 4.45 3.95
N ASN A 123 6.93 4.81 4.48
CA ASN A 123 7.91 3.82 4.95
C ASN A 123 8.95 4.47 5.87
N VAL A 124 9.77 3.62 6.53
CA VAL A 124 10.89 4.12 7.31
C VAL A 124 12.01 4.65 6.41
N PRO A 125 12.75 5.72 6.82
CA PRO A 125 13.82 6.32 6.01
C PRO A 125 14.90 5.33 5.56
N GLU A 126 15.12 4.28 6.33
CA GLU A 126 16.11 3.25 6.06
C GLU A 126 15.88 2.50 4.73
N ILE A 127 14.65 2.46 4.20
CA ILE A 127 14.37 1.86 2.88
C ILE A 127 15.16 2.54 1.76
N LEU A 128 15.47 3.83 1.92
CA LEU A 128 16.20 4.60 0.91
C LEU A 128 17.68 4.25 0.84
N THR A 129 18.25 3.80 1.95
CA THR A 129 19.69 3.54 2.10
C THR A 129 20.03 2.08 2.29
N ALA A 130 19.06 1.25 2.67
CA ALA A 130 19.26 -0.18 2.88
C ALA A 130 19.81 -0.86 1.61
N TYR A 131 20.74 -1.79 1.81
CA TYR A 131 21.38 -2.53 0.73
C TYR A 131 21.92 -1.62 -0.40
N GLN A 132 22.64 -0.55 0.00
CA GLN A 132 23.23 0.43 -0.94
C GLN A 132 22.19 1.11 -1.84
N GLY A 133 20.95 1.28 -1.36
CA GLY A 133 19.89 1.94 -2.12
C GLY A 133 19.16 1.04 -3.13
N LEU A 134 19.38 -0.28 -3.06
CA LEU A 134 18.75 -1.23 -3.99
C LEU A 134 17.22 -1.09 -4.03
N PHE A 135 16.58 -0.98 -2.88
CA PHE A 135 15.11 -0.86 -2.82
C PHE A 135 14.61 0.47 -3.39
N LYS A 136 15.30 1.57 -3.08
CA LYS A 136 15.01 2.86 -3.70
C LYS A 136 15.06 2.75 -5.22
N TYR A 137 16.14 2.18 -5.76
CA TYR A 137 16.31 1.98 -7.19
C TYR A 137 15.19 1.11 -7.81
N GLN A 138 14.85 -0.02 -7.18
CA GLN A 138 13.79 -0.90 -7.67
C GLN A 138 12.42 -0.23 -7.67
N ILE A 139 12.08 0.51 -6.60
CA ILE A 139 10.82 1.24 -6.48
C ILE A 139 10.74 2.34 -7.55
N THR A 140 11.76 3.19 -7.67
CA THR A 140 11.74 4.30 -8.64
C THR A 140 11.68 3.80 -10.07
N ASN A 141 12.47 2.80 -10.45
CA ASN A 141 12.40 2.23 -11.80
C ASN A 141 11.04 1.67 -12.17
N GLN A 142 10.33 1.05 -11.23
CA GLN A 142 8.99 0.51 -11.50
C GLN A 142 7.90 1.59 -11.54
N LEU A 143 8.12 2.74 -10.89
CA LEU A 143 7.19 3.87 -10.95
C LEU A 143 7.39 4.73 -12.21
N GLU A 144 8.57 4.71 -12.81
CA GLU A 144 8.91 5.45 -14.02
C GLU A 144 8.66 4.66 -15.32
N SER A 145 8.39 3.35 -15.24
CA SER A 145 8.12 2.45 -16.37
C SER A 145 6.62 2.40 -16.72
#